data_7bbfbbc5230055d55fdd61f2b94b9a10
#
_entry.id   7bbfbbc5230055d55fdd61f2b94b9a10
#
_cell.length_a   1.000
_cell.length_b   1.000
_cell.length_c   1.000
_cell.angle_alpha   90.00
_cell.angle_beta   90.00
_cell.angle_gamma   90.00
#
_symmetry.space_group_name_H-M   'P 1'
#
loop_
_entity.id
_entity.type
_entity.pdbx_description
1 polymer ?
#
loop_
_entity_poly.entity_id
_entity_poly.type
_entity_poly.pdbx_seq_one_letter_code
_entity_poly.pdbx_strand_id
1 'polypeptide(L)'
;AGEEKGLDEGISDFYWDSLIAASHYSFNKSHSFAYADLAAKTVYLKHKHPQEFFLSVLECAEFDPEPLLTVAGVTEELSDFGMKMLPPCLFKSDFHFKVEEGNIRYGLNSIKGISLKSLQSLVDFRGLLFNNKYEVFLAAKQCGINIGILASLIQAGTMDHAGGNRTRLVLEAQAFNLLTDREKRNFAKIGERFGYDILGAISEVIEKQTLGDDNKPIMSEKRFNTFKDKFQGYKKIYNQNRDHEKFAKWTYETKLLGYSYSHDLRDCFKDKFSSLQ
;
A
#
# COMPACT_ATOMS: atom_id res chain seq x y z
N ALA A 1 -42.44 38.11 -29.96
CA ALA A 1 -43.28 36.89 -29.92
C ALA A 1 -44.37 37.00 -28.84
N GLY A 2 -44.05 37.45 -27.61
CA GLY A 2 -45.02 37.63 -26.52
C GLY A 2 -45.97 38.78 -26.80
N GLU A 3 -45.46 39.92 -27.20
CA GLU A 3 -46.21 41.11 -27.58
C GLU A 3 -47.16 40.87 -28.76
N GLU A 4 -46.74 40.16 -29.80
CA GLU A 4 -47.52 39.71 -30.93
C GLU A 4 -48.76 38.87 -30.53
N LYS A 5 -48.73 38.27 -29.36
CA LYS A 5 -49.82 37.47 -28.76
C LYS A 5 -50.61 38.24 -27.70
N GLY A 6 -50.36 39.56 -27.54
CA GLY A 6 -51.07 40.39 -26.58
C GLY A 6 -50.69 40.17 -25.11
N LEU A 7 -49.47 39.62 -24.83
CA LEU A 7 -48.95 39.58 -23.48
C LEU A 7 -48.32 40.92 -23.12
N ASP A 8 -48.55 41.36 -21.88
CA ASP A 8 -47.90 42.52 -21.30
C ASP A 8 -46.38 42.36 -21.28
N GLU A 9 -45.63 43.44 -21.53
CA GLU A 9 -44.16 43.43 -21.59
C GLU A 9 -43.57 42.90 -20.27
N GLY A 10 -44.07 43.34 -19.13
CA GLY A 10 -43.60 42.89 -17.82
C GLY A 10 -43.82 41.40 -17.57
N ILE A 11 -44.91 40.85 -18.13
CA ILE A 11 -45.17 39.39 -18.05
C ILE A 11 -44.20 38.62 -18.96
N SER A 12 -43.92 39.14 -20.14
CA SER A 12 -42.99 38.57 -21.11
C SER A 12 -41.56 38.51 -20.52
N ASP A 13 -41.12 39.61 -19.91
CA ASP A 13 -39.80 39.72 -19.26
C ASP A 13 -39.69 38.79 -18.07
N PHE A 14 -40.70 38.71 -17.21
CA PHE A 14 -40.72 37.76 -16.08
C PHE A 14 -40.58 36.30 -16.53
N TYR A 15 -41.32 35.93 -17.58
CA TYR A 15 -41.18 34.56 -18.12
C TYR A 15 -39.81 34.33 -18.76
N TRP A 16 -39.25 35.34 -19.45
CA TRP A 16 -37.94 35.25 -20.06
C TRP A 16 -36.82 35.07 -19.02
N ASP A 17 -36.85 35.91 -17.99
CA ASP A 17 -35.88 35.83 -16.89
C ASP A 17 -36.01 34.49 -16.12
N SER A 18 -37.22 34.03 -15.92
CA SER A 18 -37.47 32.72 -15.30
C SER A 18 -36.94 31.57 -16.16
N LEU A 19 -37.09 31.64 -17.50
CA LEU A 19 -36.55 30.66 -18.43
C LEU A 19 -35.01 30.70 -18.47
N ILE A 20 -34.41 31.88 -18.45
CA ILE A 20 -32.95 32.04 -18.38
C ILE A 20 -32.41 31.42 -17.08
N ALA A 21 -32.99 31.78 -15.93
CA ALA A 21 -32.61 31.24 -14.63
C ALA A 21 -32.75 29.70 -14.59
N ALA A 22 -33.85 29.17 -15.16
CA ALA A 22 -34.07 27.71 -15.23
C ALA A 22 -33.12 27.03 -16.23
N SER A 23 -32.70 27.68 -17.30
CA SER A 23 -31.82 27.12 -18.33
C SER A 23 -30.41 26.84 -17.80
N HIS A 24 -29.94 27.60 -16.82
CA HIS A 24 -28.63 27.39 -16.19
C HIS A 24 -28.56 26.12 -15.34
N TYR A 25 -29.66 25.73 -14.71
CA TYR A 25 -29.69 24.54 -13.85
C TYR A 25 -31.12 24.03 -13.60
N SER A 26 -31.80 23.52 -14.60
CA SER A 26 -33.12 22.90 -14.41
C SER A 26 -33.05 21.40 -14.44
N PHE A 27 -33.34 20.80 -13.30
CA PHE A 27 -33.49 19.34 -13.19
C PHE A 27 -34.94 18.92 -13.39
N ASN A 28 -35.10 17.85 -14.13
CA ASN A 28 -36.40 17.17 -14.18
C ASN A 28 -36.78 16.70 -12.75
N LYS A 29 -38.03 16.98 -12.33
CA LYS A 29 -38.56 16.63 -11.01
C LYS A 29 -38.36 15.12 -10.70
N SER A 30 -38.58 14.26 -11.69
CA SER A 30 -38.38 12.82 -11.53
C SER A 30 -36.93 12.44 -11.29
N HIS A 31 -35.99 13.15 -11.93
CA HIS A 31 -34.56 12.98 -11.69
C HIS A 31 -34.16 13.40 -10.27
N SER A 32 -34.59 14.59 -9.84
CA SER A 32 -34.35 15.08 -8.47
C SER A 32 -34.92 14.14 -7.41
N PHE A 33 -36.14 13.61 -7.63
CA PHE A 33 -36.77 12.65 -6.72
C PHE A 33 -35.99 11.33 -6.66
N ALA A 34 -35.56 10.80 -7.81
CA ALA A 34 -34.79 9.57 -7.86
C ALA A 34 -33.45 9.68 -7.11
N TYR A 35 -32.74 10.81 -7.28
CA TYR A 35 -31.50 11.05 -6.55
C TYR A 35 -31.74 11.24 -5.05
N ALA A 36 -32.79 11.95 -4.65
CA ALA A 36 -33.12 12.12 -3.24
C ALA A 36 -33.50 10.79 -2.56
N ASP A 37 -34.25 9.92 -3.23
CA ASP A 37 -34.59 8.59 -2.75
C ASP A 37 -33.35 7.71 -2.60
N LEU A 38 -32.45 7.73 -3.60
CA LEU A 38 -31.19 7.00 -3.55
C LEU A 38 -30.30 7.51 -2.40
N ALA A 39 -30.17 8.83 -2.25
CA ALA A 39 -29.38 9.44 -1.18
C ALA A 39 -29.95 9.05 0.20
N ALA A 40 -31.27 9.09 0.38
CA ALA A 40 -31.92 8.70 1.64
C ALA A 40 -31.66 7.23 1.97
N LYS A 41 -31.75 6.33 0.99
CA LYS A 41 -31.44 4.90 1.15
C LYS A 41 -29.97 4.68 1.50
N THR A 42 -29.06 5.41 0.84
CA THR A 42 -27.61 5.34 1.09
C THR A 42 -27.29 5.75 2.53
N VAL A 43 -27.84 6.88 3.00
CA VAL A 43 -27.68 7.35 4.39
C VAL A 43 -28.24 6.35 5.38
N TYR A 44 -29.45 5.80 5.11
CA TYR A 44 -30.06 4.77 5.95
C TYR A 44 -29.17 3.53 6.08
N LEU A 45 -28.67 2.98 4.97
CA LEU A 45 -27.81 1.81 4.97
C LEU A 45 -26.51 2.08 5.74
N LYS A 46 -25.87 3.22 5.50
CA LYS A 46 -24.66 3.63 6.19
C LYS A 46 -24.84 3.73 7.71
N HIS A 47 -26.00 4.25 8.16
CA HIS A 47 -26.31 4.34 9.59
C HIS A 47 -26.67 2.99 10.23
N LYS A 48 -27.44 2.15 9.54
CA LYS A 48 -27.94 0.88 10.09
C LYS A 48 -26.96 -0.27 9.93
N HIS A 49 -26.18 -0.27 8.85
CA HIS A 49 -25.27 -1.35 8.45
C HIS A 49 -23.91 -0.78 8.05
N PRO A 50 -23.22 -0.05 8.95
CA PRO A 50 -21.99 0.67 8.58
C PRO A 50 -20.87 -0.27 8.10
N GLN A 51 -20.73 -1.45 8.67
CA GLN A 51 -19.69 -2.40 8.30
C GLN A 51 -19.85 -2.85 6.84
N GLU A 52 -21.03 -3.31 6.49
CA GLU A 52 -21.38 -3.78 5.15
C GLU A 52 -21.35 -2.63 4.14
N PHE A 53 -21.80 -1.45 4.57
CA PHE A 53 -21.77 -0.25 3.73
C PHE A 53 -20.34 0.14 3.35
N PHE A 54 -19.46 0.33 4.33
CA PHE A 54 -18.08 0.70 4.05
C PHE A 54 -17.30 -0.40 3.34
N LEU A 55 -17.57 -1.67 3.65
CA LEU A 55 -16.98 -2.77 2.90
C LEU A 55 -17.36 -2.71 1.43
N SER A 56 -18.64 -2.49 1.12
CA SER A 56 -19.12 -2.36 -0.27
C SER A 56 -18.49 -1.15 -0.99
N VAL A 57 -18.34 -0.01 -0.30
CA VAL A 57 -17.67 1.16 -0.87
C VAL A 57 -16.21 0.85 -1.22
N LEU A 58 -15.50 0.15 -0.33
CA LEU A 58 -14.11 -0.26 -0.54
C LEU A 58 -13.96 -1.29 -1.67
N GLU A 59 -14.91 -2.22 -1.81
CA GLU A 59 -14.95 -3.17 -2.93
C GLU A 59 -15.18 -2.45 -4.26
N CYS A 60 -16.06 -1.44 -4.29
CA CYS A 60 -16.29 -0.63 -5.49
C CYS A 60 -15.11 0.29 -5.82
N ALA A 61 -14.28 0.66 -4.86
CA ALA A 61 -13.13 1.53 -5.06
C ALA A 61 -12.13 0.98 -6.09
N GLU A 62 -12.08 -0.34 -6.31
CA GLU A 62 -11.22 -0.96 -7.34
C GLU A 62 -11.52 -0.41 -8.75
N PHE A 63 -12.75 0.04 -8.97
CA PHE A 63 -13.22 0.58 -10.26
C PHE A 63 -13.11 2.11 -10.36
N ASP A 64 -12.68 2.77 -9.29
CA ASP A 64 -12.52 4.23 -9.28
C ASP A 64 -11.25 4.66 -10.06
N PRO A 65 -11.23 5.85 -10.63
CA PRO A 65 -10.01 6.42 -11.24
C PRO A 65 -8.87 6.56 -10.23
N GLU A 66 -9.17 6.84 -8.98
CA GLU A 66 -8.21 7.03 -7.88
C GLU A 66 -8.59 6.21 -6.64
N PRO A 67 -8.43 4.89 -6.68
CA PRO A 67 -8.88 3.97 -5.62
C PRO A 67 -8.37 4.33 -4.22
N LEU A 68 -7.11 4.79 -4.14
CA LEU A 68 -6.48 5.11 -2.86
C LEU A 68 -7.08 6.36 -2.18
N LEU A 69 -7.65 7.29 -2.94
CA LEU A 69 -8.37 8.42 -2.35
C LEU A 69 -9.68 7.98 -1.70
N THR A 70 -10.42 7.08 -2.36
CA THR A 70 -11.63 6.48 -1.78
C THR A 70 -11.29 5.71 -0.49
N VAL A 71 -10.22 4.92 -0.49
CA VAL A 71 -9.76 4.21 0.71
C VAL A 71 -9.39 5.18 1.84
N ALA A 72 -8.68 6.27 1.52
CA ALA A 72 -8.33 7.29 2.50
C ALA A 72 -9.58 7.94 3.12
N GLY A 73 -10.54 8.37 2.28
CA GLY A 73 -11.79 8.97 2.74
C GLY A 73 -12.61 8.03 3.63
N VAL A 74 -12.74 6.76 3.24
CA VAL A 74 -13.40 5.74 4.08
C VAL A 74 -12.67 5.58 5.40
N THR A 75 -11.32 5.52 5.38
CA THR A 75 -10.52 5.34 6.60
C THR A 75 -10.73 6.46 7.61
N GLU A 76 -10.82 7.71 7.15
CA GLU A 76 -11.12 8.86 8.01
C GLU A 76 -12.52 8.75 8.61
N GLU A 77 -13.52 8.38 7.82
CA GLU A 77 -14.90 8.33 8.23
C GLU A 77 -15.23 7.15 9.16
N LEU A 78 -14.51 6.03 9.08
CA LEU A 78 -14.71 4.86 9.94
C LEU A 78 -14.71 5.21 11.44
N SER A 79 -13.91 6.20 11.86
CA SER A 79 -13.81 6.62 13.26
C SER A 79 -15.12 7.17 13.82
N ASP A 80 -15.95 7.83 13.00
CA ASP A 80 -17.25 8.38 13.39
C ASP A 80 -18.28 7.27 13.71
N PHE A 81 -18.02 6.06 13.21
CA PHE A 81 -18.82 4.87 13.46
C PHE A 81 -18.19 3.92 14.49
N GLY A 82 -17.15 4.35 15.20
CA GLY A 82 -16.45 3.54 16.19
C GLY A 82 -15.63 2.39 15.59
N MET A 83 -15.35 2.44 14.30
CA MET A 83 -14.57 1.44 13.56
C MET A 83 -13.19 1.96 13.20
N LYS A 84 -12.30 1.04 12.84
CA LYS A 84 -10.94 1.35 12.37
C LYS A 84 -10.61 0.55 11.13
N MET A 85 -9.76 1.12 10.29
CA MET A 85 -9.07 0.36 9.25
C MET A 85 -7.88 -0.37 9.88
N LEU A 86 -7.94 -1.71 9.91
CA LEU A 86 -6.83 -2.53 10.38
C LEU A 86 -5.76 -2.65 9.29
N PRO A 87 -4.46 -2.52 9.64
CA PRO A 87 -3.39 -2.54 8.66
C PRO A 87 -3.32 -3.88 7.91
N PRO A 88 -2.77 -3.89 6.69
CA PRO A 88 -2.56 -5.13 5.96
C PRO A 88 -1.61 -6.05 6.73
N CYS A 89 -1.90 -7.35 6.75
CA CYS A 89 -1.07 -8.37 7.36
C CYS A 89 -1.02 -9.59 6.46
N LEU A 90 0.18 -10.09 6.16
CA LEU A 90 0.35 -11.23 5.24
C LEU A 90 -0.51 -12.44 5.65
N PHE A 91 -0.61 -12.72 6.94
CA PHE A 91 -1.31 -13.90 7.46
C PHE A 91 -2.78 -13.66 7.82
N LYS A 92 -3.15 -12.43 8.20
CA LYS A 92 -4.52 -12.11 8.66
C LYS A 92 -5.40 -11.52 7.57
N SER A 93 -4.83 -10.76 6.62
CA SER A 93 -5.59 -10.16 5.54
C SER A 93 -6.05 -11.20 4.54
N ASP A 94 -7.26 -11.03 4.02
CA ASP A 94 -7.68 -11.68 2.80
C ASP A 94 -7.24 -10.87 1.58
N PHE A 95 -7.58 -11.32 0.39
CA PHE A 95 -7.24 -10.57 -0.82
C PHE A 95 -8.04 -9.30 -0.92
N HIS A 96 -9.33 -9.35 -0.62
CA HIS A 96 -10.23 -8.21 -0.54
C HIS A 96 -10.30 -7.70 0.91
N PHE A 97 -10.87 -6.52 1.09
CA PHE A 97 -11.22 -6.03 2.42
C PHE A 97 -12.17 -7.00 3.11
N LYS A 98 -12.09 -7.09 4.43
CA LYS A 98 -13.02 -7.91 5.22
C LYS A 98 -13.33 -7.29 6.56
N VAL A 99 -14.48 -7.64 7.12
CA VAL A 99 -14.82 -7.32 8.50
C VAL A 99 -14.05 -8.26 9.44
N GLU A 100 -13.37 -7.70 10.43
CA GLU A 100 -12.63 -8.40 11.48
C GLU A 100 -12.89 -7.74 12.83
N GLU A 101 -13.60 -8.41 13.73
CA GLU A 101 -13.90 -7.92 15.09
C GLU A 101 -14.52 -6.51 15.12
N GLY A 102 -15.48 -6.26 14.24
CA GLY A 102 -16.14 -4.96 14.15
C GLY A 102 -15.36 -3.86 13.43
N ASN A 103 -14.19 -4.16 12.91
CA ASN A 103 -13.33 -3.27 12.13
C ASN A 103 -13.20 -3.78 10.70
N ILE A 104 -12.55 -3.02 9.83
CA ILE A 104 -12.28 -3.44 8.45
C ILE A 104 -10.78 -3.71 8.30
N ARG A 105 -10.42 -4.94 7.89
CA ARG A 105 -9.05 -5.32 7.56
C ARG A 105 -8.73 -4.96 6.12
N TYR A 106 -7.57 -4.32 5.90
CA TYR A 106 -7.07 -3.98 4.57
C TYR A 106 -6.80 -5.23 3.72
N GLY A 107 -7.30 -5.24 2.49
CA GLY A 107 -7.13 -6.34 1.54
C GLY A 107 -5.76 -6.31 0.84
N LEU A 108 -5.16 -7.48 0.57
CA LEU A 108 -3.83 -7.55 -0.03
C LEU A 108 -3.80 -7.06 -1.49
N ASN A 109 -4.88 -7.28 -2.27
CA ASN A 109 -4.95 -6.83 -3.67
C ASN A 109 -5.11 -5.31 -3.80
N SER A 110 -5.56 -4.62 -2.75
CA SER A 110 -5.72 -3.17 -2.74
C SER A 110 -4.41 -2.43 -2.43
N ILE A 111 -3.35 -3.15 -2.07
CA ILE A 111 -1.99 -2.59 -1.95
C ILE A 111 -1.48 -2.26 -3.36
N LYS A 112 -1.10 -1.01 -3.60
CA LYS A 112 -0.59 -0.58 -4.90
C LYS A 112 0.62 -1.41 -5.34
N GLY A 113 0.56 -1.95 -6.54
CA GLY A 113 1.60 -2.82 -7.10
C GLY A 113 1.35 -4.31 -6.91
N ILE A 114 0.29 -4.70 -6.18
CA ILE A 114 -0.20 -6.07 -6.10
C ILE A 114 -1.41 -6.21 -7.02
N SER A 115 -1.44 -7.25 -7.83
CA SER A 115 -2.52 -7.51 -8.79
C SER A 115 -3.13 -8.88 -8.59
N LEU A 116 -4.35 -9.05 -9.08
CA LEU A 116 -5.05 -10.36 -9.08
C LEU A 116 -4.22 -11.47 -9.74
N LYS A 117 -3.34 -11.13 -10.70
CA LYS A 117 -2.43 -12.11 -11.33
C LYS A 117 -1.43 -12.71 -10.32
N SER A 118 -1.15 -12.00 -9.23
CA SER A 118 -0.25 -12.47 -8.16
C SER A 118 -0.98 -13.27 -7.08
N LEU A 119 -2.30 -13.46 -7.21
CA LEU A 119 -3.15 -14.04 -6.18
C LEU A 119 -2.67 -15.44 -5.76
N GLN A 120 -2.49 -16.35 -6.74
CA GLN A 120 -2.05 -17.71 -6.44
C GLN A 120 -0.67 -17.74 -5.78
N SER A 121 0.26 -16.94 -6.30
CA SER A 121 1.60 -16.80 -5.70
C SER A 121 1.55 -16.32 -4.25
N LEU A 122 0.64 -15.41 -3.91
CA LEU A 122 0.44 -14.92 -2.56
C LEU A 122 -0.22 -15.96 -1.65
N VAL A 123 -1.18 -16.75 -2.17
CA VAL A 123 -1.78 -17.89 -1.44
C VAL A 123 -0.71 -18.90 -1.06
N ASP A 124 0.09 -19.31 -2.03
CA ASP A 124 1.15 -20.29 -1.82
C ASP A 124 2.20 -19.78 -0.83
N PHE A 125 2.58 -18.52 -0.96
CA PHE A 125 3.57 -17.87 -0.09
C PHE A 125 3.10 -17.75 1.35
N ARG A 126 1.87 -17.29 1.58
CA ARG A 126 1.33 -17.12 2.95
C ARG A 126 1.06 -18.46 3.67
N GLY A 127 0.95 -19.54 2.93
CA GLY A 127 0.80 -20.90 3.49
C GLY A 127 2.09 -21.46 4.07
N LEU A 128 3.24 -20.81 3.85
CA LEU A 128 4.54 -21.24 4.34
C LEU A 128 4.86 -20.66 5.71
N LEU A 129 5.60 -21.42 6.50
CA LEU A 129 6.17 -20.97 7.77
C LEU A 129 7.61 -20.53 7.55
N PHE A 130 8.00 -19.41 8.14
CA PHE A 130 9.33 -18.84 8.02
C PHE A 130 9.98 -18.69 9.39
N ASN A 131 11.19 -19.23 9.55
CA ASN A 131 11.98 -19.08 10.76
C ASN A 131 12.91 -17.86 10.68
N ASN A 132 13.20 -17.39 9.47
CA ASN A 132 14.11 -16.27 9.24
C ASN A 132 13.81 -15.57 7.90
N LYS A 133 14.36 -14.37 7.74
CA LYS A 133 14.13 -13.56 6.54
C LYS A 133 14.71 -14.14 5.23
N TYR A 134 15.73 -15.00 5.30
CA TYR A 134 16.25 -15.65 4.09
C TYR A 134 15.26 -16.66 3.53
N GLU A 135 14.57 -17.39 4.41
CA GLU A 135 13.48 -18.30 4.00
C GLU A 135 12.36 -17.50 3.33
N VAL A 136 12.01 -16.33 3.87
CA VAL A 136 11.03 -15.41 3.22
C VAL A 136 11.47 -15.04 1.81
N PHE A 137 12.74 -14.63 1.62
CA PHE A 137 13.25 -14.22 0.31
C PHE A 137 13.33 -15.37 -0.70
N LEU A 138 13.71 -16.57 -0.23
CA LEU A 138 13.75 -17.77 -1.05
C LEU A 138 12.34 -18.22 -1.46
N ALA A 139 11.44 -18.28 -0.50
CA ALA A 139 10.05 -18.69 -0.72
C ALA A 139 9.31 -17.72 -1.65
N ALA A 140 9.53 -16.41 -1.50
CA ALA A 140 8.95 -15.42 -2.39
C ALA A 140 9.31 -15.73 -3.86
N LYS A 141 10.59 -16.01 -4.13
CA LYS A 141 11.04 -16.40 -5.48
C LYS A 141 10.42 -17.72 -5.94
N GLN A 142 10.35 -18.73 -5.08
CA GLN A 142 9.79 -20.04 -5.39
C GLN A 142 8.30 -19.97 -5.71
N CYS A 143 7.55 -19.14 -4.98
CA CYS A 143 6.13 -18.90 -5.23
C CYS A 143 5.86 -17.95 -6.42
N GLY A 144 6.89 -17.46 -7.11
CA GLY A 144 6.73 -16.54 -8.23
C GLY A 144 6.47 -15.08 -7.84
N ILE A 145 6.69 -14.72 -6.58
CA ILE A 145 6.61 -13.34 -6.11
C ILE A 145 7.89 -12.62 -6.54
N ASN A 146 7.77 -11.65 -7.44
CA ASN A 146 8.90 -10.86 -7.87
C ASN A 146 9.31 -9.84 -6.78
N ILE A 147 10.53 -9.29 -6.92
CA ILE A 147 11.08 -8.36 -5.93
C ILE A 147 10.24 -7.07 -5.77
N GLY A 148 9.54 -6.62 -6.79
CA GLY A 148 8.66 -5.46 -6.70
C GLY A 148 7.46 -5.72 -5.80
N ILE A 149 6.78 -6.86 -5.96
CA ILE A 149 5.67 -7.30 -5.10
C ILE A 149 6.15 -7.50 -3.67
N LEU A 150 7.29 -8.18 -3.48
CA LEU A 150 7.87 -8.38 -2.14
C LEU A 150 8.20 -7.05 -1.46
N ALA A 151 8.78 -6.10 -2.18
CA ALA A 151 9.06 -4.77 -1.67
C ALA A 151 7.77 -4.03 -1.29
N SER A 152 6.72 -4.09 -2.11
CA SER A 152 5.41 -3.48 -1.79
C SER A 152 4.79 -4.09 -0.53
N LEU A 153 4.85 -5.41 -0.36
CA LEU A 153 4.39 -6.09 0.86
C LEU A 153 5.15 -5.61 2.11
N ILE A 154 6.48 -5.57 2.04
CA ILE A 154 7.32 -5.10 3.15
C ILE A 154 7.02 -3.64 3.47
N GLN A 155 6.98 -2.78 2.45
CA GLN A 155 6.74 -1.34 2.60
C GLN A 155 5.34 -1.03 3.15
N ALA A 156 4.32 -1.77 2.71
CA ALA A 156 2.96 -1.67 3.24
C ALA A 156 2.83 -2.16 4.70
N GLY A 157 3.86 -2.80 5.25
CA GLY A 157 3.87 -3.30 6.63
C GLY A 157 3.20 -4.65 6.83
N THR A 158 2.91 -5.40 5.77
CA THR A 158 2.26 -6.72 5.87
C THR A 158 3.08 -7.72 6.69
N MET A 159 4.38 -7.47 6.86
CA MET A 159 5.35 -8.33 7.53
C MET A 159 5.89 -7.73 8.85
N ASP A 160 5.29 -6.67 9.37
CA ASP A 160 5.75 -5.99 10.60
C ASP A 160 5.75 -6.89 11.84
N HIS A 161 4.96 -7.97 11.84
CA HIS A 161 4.99 -8.99 12.89
C HIS A 161 6.36 -9.67 13.06
N ALA A 162 7.19 -9.67 12.01
CA ALA A 162 8.56 -10.19 12.07
C ALA A 162 9.56 -9.19 12.68
N GLY A 163 9.11 -7.97 12.96
CA GLY A 163 9.94 -6.87 13.49
C GLY A 163 10.89 -6.28 12.45
N GLY A 164 11.62 -5.24 12.87
CA GLY A 164 12.69 -4.63 12.08
C GLY A 164 12.28 -3.40 11.28
N ASN A 165 13.29 -2.78 10.68
CA ASN A 165 13.14 -1.59 9.85
C ASN A 165 12.76 -1.97 8.42
N ARG A 166 11.59 -1.51 7.94
CA ARG A 166 11.07 -1.83 6.59
C ARG A 166 12.05 -1.42 5.48
N THR A 167 12.66 -0.24 5.60
CA THR A 167 13.61 0.26 4.59
C THR A 167 14.84 -0.64 4.51
N ARG A 168 15.37 -1.10 5.65
CA ARG A 168 16.47 -2.04 5.69
C ARG A 168 16.06 -3.41 5.13
N LEU A 169 14.90 -3.91 5.48
CA LEU A 169 14.40 -5.20 4.99
C LEU A 169 14.22 -5.20 3.46
N VAL A 170 13.72 -4.10 2.89
CA VAL A 170 13.64 -3.94 1.42
C VAL A 170 15.03 -3.95 0.80
N LEU A 171 16.00 -3.23 1.39
CA LEU A 171 17.39 -3.21 0.90
C LEU A 171 18.01 -4.61 0.92
N GLU A 172 17.81 -5.35 1.99
CA GLU A 172 18.30 -6.73 2.13
C GLU A 172 17.63 -7.69 1.14
N ALA A 173 16.32 -7.55 0.92
CA ALA A 173 15.60 -8.32 -0.10
C ALA A 173 16.13 -8.04 -1.51
N GLN A 174 16.43 -6.78 -1.82
CA GLN A 174 17.04 -6.38 -3.09
C GLN A 174 18.44 -6.96 -3.24
N ALA A 175 19.28 -6.89 -2.19
CA ALA A 175 20.61 -7.51 -2.18
C ALA A 175 20.52 -9.02 -2.39
N PHE A 176 19.65 -9.71 -1.66
CA PHE A 176 19.44 -11.13 -1.77
C PHE A 176 18.93 -11.54 -3.16
N ASN A 177 18.07 -10.73 -3.77
CA ASN A 177 17.56 -10.97 -5.13
C ASN A 177 18.67 -10.90 -6.20
N LEU A 178 19.70 -10.09 -6.00
CA LEU A 178 20.86 -10.01 -6.91
C LEU A 178 21.78 -11.22 -6.83
N LEU A 179 21.67 -12.06 -5.79
CA LEU A 179 22.49 -13.26 -5.66
C LEU A 179 22.05 -14.34 -6.64
N THR A 180 23.02 -15.12 -7.12
CA THR A 180 22.76 -16.34 -7.92
C THR A 180 22.16 -17.43 -7.01
N ASP A 181 21.52 -18.43 -7.62
CA ASP A 181 20.90 -19.52 -6.84
C ASP A 181 21.93 -20.33 -6.03
N ARG A 182 23.17 -20.45 -6.53
CA ARG A 182 24.29 -21.05 -5.78
C ARG A 182 24.65 -20.19 -4.57
N GLU A 183 24.81 -18.89 -4.76
CA GLU A 183 25.09 -17.95 -3.67
C GLU A 183 23.99 -17.97 -2.63
N LYS A 184 22.73 -17.91 -3.03
CA LYS A 184 21.56 -17.98 -2.13
C LYS A 184 21.58 -19.21 -1.23
N ARG A 185 21.82 -20.40 -1.82
CA ARG A 185 21.92 -21.65 -1.04
C ARG A 185 23.06 -21.62 -0.02
N ASN A 186 24.24 -21.12 -0.42
CA ASN A 186 25.37 -21.02 0.50
C ASN A 186 25.11 -19.98 1.61
N PHE A 187 24.58 -18.81 1.28
CA PHE A 187 24.24 -17.79 2.28
C PHE A 187 23.14 -18.28 3.24
N ALA A 188 22.16 -19.04 2.77
CA ALA A 188 21.14 -19.63 3.65
C ALA A 188 21.74 -20.52 4.73
N LYS A 189 22.76 -21.31 4.40
CA LYS A 189 23.43 -22.22 5.36
C LYS A 189 24.25 -21.48 6.43
N ILE A 190 24.86 -20.38 6.08
CA ILE A 190 25.69 -19.60 7.01
C ILE A 190 24.94 -18.43 7.66
N GLY A 191 23.67 -18.24 7.31
CA GLY A 191 22.88 -17.07 7.70
C GLY A 191 22.78 -16.87 9.21
N GLU A 192 22.59 -17.94 9.98
CA GLU A 192 22.49 -17.89 11.43
C GLU A 192 23.74 -17.27 12.07
N ARG A 193 24.92 -17.60 11.59
CA ARG A 193 26.20 -17.04 12.05
C ARG A 193 26.27 -15.51 11.95
N PHE A 194 25.50 -14.92 11.04
CA PHE A 194 25.45 -13.47 10.81
C PHE A 194 24.15 -12.84 11.32
N GLY A 195 23.34 -13.54 12.11
CA GLY A 195 22.02 -13.08 12.50
C GLY A 195 21.13 -12.74 11.28
N TYR A 196 21.37 -13.46 10.17
CA TYR A 196 20.72 -13.25 8.88
C TYR A 196 20.92 -11.85 8.27
N ASP A 197 21.97 -11.11 8.68
CA ASP A 197 22.38 -9.87 8.03
C ASP A 197 23.11 -10.18 6.73
N ILE A 198 22.40 -10.08 5.59
CA ILE A 198 22.97 -10.40 4.27
C ILE A 198 24.10 -9.46 3.88
N LEU A 199 24.05 -8.19 4.27
CA LEU A 199 25.06 -7.21 3.90
C LEU A 199 26.37 -7.45 4.66
N GLY A 200 26.26 -7.75 5.96
CA GLY A 200 27.41 -8.16 6.77
C GLY A 200 27.99 -9.48 6.29
N ALA A 201 27.13 -10.47 6.00
CA ALA A 201 27.56 -11.76 5.49
C ALA A 201 28.33 -11.67 4.15
N ILE A 202 27.84 -10.88 3.20
CA ILE A 202 28.54 -10.68 1.92
C ILE A 202 29.94 -10.07 2.15
N SER A 203 30.05 -9.07 3.01
CA SER A 203 31.33 -8.43 3.30
C SER A 203 32.35 -9.41 3.89
N GLU A 204 31.93 -10.19 4.90
CA GLU A 204 32.82 -11.17 5.54
C GLU A 204 33.19 -12.35 4.62
N VAL A 205 32.23 -12.84 3.82
CA VAL A 205 32.49 -13.93 2.86
C VAL A 205 33.56 -13.55 1.85
N ILE A 206 33.59 -12.29 1.41
CA ILE A 206 34.62 -11.78 0.52
C ILE A 206 35.96 -11.64 1.25
N GLU A 207 35.98 -10.98 2.40
CA GLU A 207 37.20 -10.74 3.18
C GLU A 207 37.91 -12.04 3.55
N LYS A 208 37.16 -13.05 4.00
CA LYS A 208 37.70 -14.34 4.43
C LYS A 208 37.78 -15.39 3.34
N GLN A 209 37.39 -15.07 2.10
CA GLN A 209 37.30 -16.01 0.99
C GLN A 209 36.58 -17.31 1.36
N THR A 210 35.45 -17.20 2.09
CA THR A 210 34.70 -18.34 2.62
C THR A 210 34.30 -19.30 1.50
N LEU A 211 34.59 -20.60 1.69
CA LEU A 211 34.26 -21.64 0.72
C LEU A 211 32.82 -22.11 0.90
N GLY A 212 32.16 -22.41 -0.21
CA GLY A 212 30.89 -23.13 -0.24
C GLY A 212 31.08 -24.66 -0.21
N ASP A 213 29.97 -25.38 -0.31
CA ASP A 213 29.98 -26.87 -0.27
C ASP A 213 30.78 -27.51 -1.41
N ASP A 214 31.00 -26.78 -2.50
CA ASP A 214 31.74 -27.21 -3.69
C ASP A 214 33.24 -26.88 -3.59
N ASN A 215 33.75 -26.53 -2.44
CA ASN A 215 35.11 -26.09 -2.17
C ASN A 215 35.57 -24.87 -3.02
N LYS A 216 34.62 -24.10 -3.54
CA LYS A 216 34.91 -22.84 -4.22
C LYS A 216 34.45 -21.66 -3.37
N PRO A 217 35.08 -20.49 -3.49
CA PRO A 217 34.60 -19.30 -2.80
C PRO A 217 33.10 -19.09 -3.06
N ILE A 218 32.33 -18.79 -2.00
CA ILE A 218 30.89 -18.52 -2.11
C ILE A 218 30.67 -17.38 -3.12
N MET A 219 31.48 -16.33 -3.03
CA MET A 219 31.50 -15.22 -3.97
C MET A 219 32.96 -14.84 -4.28
N SER A 220 33.32 -14.78 -5.55
CA SER A 220 34.64 -14.29 -5.97
C SER A 220 34.70 -12.77 -5.95
N GLU A 221 35.89 -12.19 -5.86
CA GLU A 221 36.07 -10.74 -5.89
C GLU A 221 35.51 -10.08 -7.18
N LYS A 222 35.74 -10.71 -8.34
CA LYS A 222 35.17 -10.24 -9.61
C LYS A 222 33.62 -10.22 -9.56
N ARG A 223 33.02 -11.26 -9.00
CA ARG A 223 31.56 -11.36 -8.85
C ARG A 223 31.05 -10.32 -7.85
N PHE A 224 31.77 -10.10 -6.77
CA PHE A 224 31.42 -9.06 -5.79
C PHE A 224 31.42 -7.67 -6.40
N ASN A 225 32.40 -7.32 -7.22
CA ASN A 225 32.41 -6.02 -7.91
C ASN A 225 31.15 -5.85 -8.79
N THR A 226 30.78 -6.88 -9.56
CA THR A 226 29.52 -6.87 -10.34
C THR A 226 28.28 -6.74 -9.47
N PHE A 227 28.25 -7.39 -8.31
CA PHE A 227 27.16 -7.25 -7.32
C PHE A 227 27.13 -5.82 -6.78
N LYS A 228 28.27 -5.29 -6.38
CA LYS A 228 28.41 -3.94 -5.81
C LYS A 228 27.90 -2.87 -6.78
N ASP A 229 28.25 -2.97 -8.06
CA ASP A 229 27.81 -2.01 -9.09
C ASP A 229 26.28 -2.02 -9.22
N LYS A 230 25.66 -3.20 -9.29
CA LYS A 230 24.20 -3.34 -9.36
C LYS A 230 23.48 -2.89 -8.09
N PHE A 231 24.11 -3.10 -6.94
CA PHE A 231 23.54 -2.78 -5.63
C PHE A 231 23.71 -1.31 -5.23
N GLN A 232 24.65 -0.60 -5.85
CA GLN A 232 25.04 0.77 -5.46
C GLN A 232 23.87 1.75 -5.48
N GLY A 233 22.94 1.63 -6.45
CA GLY A 233 21.76 2.46 -6.54
C GLY A 233 20.84 2.30 -5.32
N TYR A 234 20.57 1.06 -4.93
CA TYR A 234 19.73 0.75 -3.74
C TYR A 234 20.38 1.24 -2.45
N LYS A 235 21.68 1.00 -2.28
CA LYS A 235 22.46 1.46 -1.12
C LYS A 235 22.47 2.98 -0.99
N LYS A 236 22.56 3.71 -2.10
CA LYS A 236 22.49 5.18 -2.11
C LYS A 236 21.15 5.67 -1.57
N ILE A 237 20.05 5.13 -2.08
CA ILE A 237 18.69 5.48 -1.63
C ILE A 237 18.53 5.18 -0.14
N TYR A 238 18.97 4.00 0.31
CA TYR A 238 18.91 3.62 1.72
C TYR A 238 19.69 4.60 2.61
N ASN A 239 20.94 4.90 2.26
CA ASN A 239 21.79 5.79 3.04
C ASN A 239 21.23 7.21 3.16
N GLN A 240 20.48 7.68 2.16
CA GLN A 240 19.80 8.98 2.19
C GLN A 240 18.61 9.03 3.15
N ASN A 241 18.01 7.89 3.46
CA ASN A 241 16.73 7.81 4.17
C ASN A 241 16.79 7.00 5.48
N ARG A 242 17.90 6.35 5.81
CA ARG A 242 18.01 5.42 6.95
C ARG A 242 17.68 6.06 8.31
N ASP A 243 17.98 7.35 8.44
CA ASP A 243 17.79 8.09 9.70
C ASP A 243 16.38 8.71 9.80
N HIS A 244 15.52 8.47 8.80
CA HIS A 244 14.15 9.00 8.70
C HIS A 244 13.11 7.87 8.64
N GLU A 245 13.24 6.87 9.52
CA GLU A 245 12.37 5.68 9.48
C GLU A 245 10.89 5.99 9.59
N LYS A 246 10.49 6.89 10.50
CA LYS A 246 9.09 7.30 10.66
C LYS A 246 8.53 7.91 9.38
N PHE A 247 9.29 8.83 8.78
CA PHE A 247 8.89 9.46 7.51
C PHE A 247 8.89 8.48 6.35
N ALA A 248 9.81 7.52 6.32
CA ALA A 248 9.81 6.45 5.33
C ALA A 248 8.56 5.56 5.45
N LYS A 249 8.18 5.14 6.66
CA LYS A 249 6.94 4.38 6.92
C LYS A 249 5.72 5.16 6.48
N TRP A 250 5.59 6.42 6.90
CA TRP A 250 4.52 7.30 6.48
C TRP A 250 4.42 7.40 4.95
N THR A 251 5.55 7.62 4.28
CA THR A 251 5.61 7.74 2.81
C THR A 251 5.18 6.44 2.12
N TYR A 252 5.64 5.29 2.61
CA TYR A 252 5.29 4.00 2.04
C TYR A 252 3.80 3.71 2.20
N GLU A 253 3.27 3.89 3.39
CA GLU A 253 1.86 3.65 3.69
C GLU A 253 0.96 4.57 2.85
N THR A 254 1.22 5.87 2.84
CA THR A 254 0.44 6.83 2.04
C THR A 254 0.47 6.50 0.55
N LYS A 255 1.64 6.11 0.00
CA LYS A 255 1.76 5.77 -1.42
C LYS A 255 1.14 4.44 -1.81
N LEU A 256 1.15 3.46 -0.91
CA LEU A 256 0.72 2.09 -1.20
C LEU A 256 -0.70 1.79 -0.73
N LEU A 257 -1.16 2.46 0.32
CA LEU A 257 -2.43 2.20 0.99
C LEU A 257 -3.41 3.37 0.89
N GLY A 258 -2.95 4.57 0.51
CA GLY A 258 -3.73 5.81 0.49
C GLY A 258 -3.71 6.59 1.81
N TYR A 259 -3.33 5.98 2.91
CA TYR A 259 -3.25 6.59 4.23
C TYR A 259 -2.09 6.01 5.05
N SER A 260 -1.70 6.68 6.13
CA SER A 260 -0.72 6.15 7.08
C SER A 260 -1.41 5.73 8.38
N TYR A 261 -1.12 4.51 8.83
CA TYR A 261 -1.64 3.97 10.08
C TYR A 261 -0.59 3.97 11.21
N SER A 262 0.69 4.10 10.87
CA SER A 262 1.77 4.00 11.85
C SER A 262 2.21 5.35 12.41
N HIS A 263 2.18 6.41 11.61
CA HIS A 263 2.65 7.74 11.98
C HIS A 263 1.83 8.84 11.32
N ASP A 264 1.61 9.95 12.05
CA ASP A 264 1.20 11.22 11.47
C ASP A 264 2.44 11.95 10.90
N LEU A 265 2.25 12.73 9.83
CA LEU A 265 3.33 13.52 9.24
C LEU A 265 3.92 14.53 10.27
N ARG A 266 3.08 15.07 11.16
CA ARG A 266 3.50 15.96 12.25
C ARG A 266 4.47 15.29 13.22
N ASP A 267 4.23 14.00 13.54
CA ASP A 267 5.10 13.23 14.43
C ASP A 267 6.48 12.98 13.81
N CYS A 268 6.54 12.89 12.48
CA CYS A 268 7.80 12.71 11.75
C CYS A 268 8.75 13.92 11.87
N PHE A 269 8.19 15.11 12.12
CA PHE A 269 8.94 16.38 12.16
C PHE A 269 8.80 17.14 13.49
N LYS A 270 8.27 16.51 14.52
CA LYS A 270 7.96 17.14 15.82
C LYS A 270 9.16 17.90 16.41
N ASP A 271 10.36 17.30 16.33
CA ASP A 271 11.59 17.90 16.88
C ASP A 271 12.02 19.17 16.10
N LYS A 272 11.65 19.27 14.82
CA LYS A 272 11.94 20.46 14.01
C LYS A 272 10.94 21.59 14.23
N PHE A 273 9.69 21.27 14.54
CA PHE A 273 8.65 22.26 14.81
C PHE A 273 8.71 22.83 16.22
N SER A 274 9.19 22.06 17.21
CA SER A 274 9.39 22.55 18.57
C SER A 274 10.50 23.59 18.69
N SER A 275 11.38 23.70 17.69
CA SER A 275 12.42 24.76 17.63
C SER A 275 11.94 26.06 16.96
N LEU A 276 10.70 26.10 16.47
CA LEU A 276 10.09 27.27 15.80
C LEU A 276 9.08 28.02 16.70
N GLN A 277 8.86 27.52 17.91
CA GLN A 277 8.11 28.20 18.98
C GLN A 277 9.10 28.87 19.97
#